data_337a01cb624bd933416924dd24be9202
#
_entry.id   337a01cb624bd933416924dd24be9202
#
_cell.length_a   1.000
_cell.length_b   1.000
_cell.length_c   1.000
_cell.angle_alpha   90.00
_cell.angle_beta   90.00
_cell.angle_gamma   90.00
#
_symmetry.space_group_name_H-M   'P 1'
#
loop_
_entity.id
_entity.type
_entity.pdbx_description
1 polymer ?
#
loop_
_entity_poly.entity_id
_entity_poly.type
_entity_poly.pdbx_seq_one_letter_code
_entity_poly.pdbx_strand_id
1 'polypeptide(L)'
;MSQFFLRTKRTEGIASVYTRVKKRNPPIRWEYVNTGIDVDIETWNKANKSISAWSKYIRESGKEIGEKLDKVSQTIDLLFEEGQIQSNEDKPILEKALSQIANNDALKVREEIAERKRRQKEQDRQAQIRKQREILNFYDYFFAGISDGSIRHGNNEVYSKSSIRIWKDFGKQLKAYCPQGTTFDDITKPFADKFSVFLEKQGFMPKTVNKDVICFRKLCNLAAEEGINSNAVSLKVWKERTVRDNAKRAELYLTTEELDALYNMELEGVDDEVRDVFLLGVFSAQRISDYSHLSRNNFKVTSNGTPIISLYQQKTGTYVEVPYVDRRVDLICEKYDYKFPTILKRDMNRRIKMILKRLAESVPSLMELNQTVLSCIELRKEKLYEDMCRRVEAGEKLDAEQKKYFKKMKVYADEHNGSPLYMRDENGHVLMHKYELIVSHTARRSALTNLYKTGLFNNREMMAISGHQSEKVFEKYIKVGVSEQADRIYQKMQVMKAVDESQKTG
;
A
#
# COMPACT_ATOMS: atom_id res chain seq x y z
N MET A 1 -53.87 -5.37 -41.79
CA MET A 1 -53.91 -6.30 -42.95
C MET A 1 -52.77 -6.13 -43.94
N SER A 2 -52.07 -5.01 -44.01
CA SER A 2 -50.98 -4.82 -44.99
C SER A 2 -49.61 -5.43 -44.61
N GLN A 3 -49.51 -6.17 -43.51
CA GLN A 3 -48.25 -6.76 -43.06
C GLN A 3 -47.99 -8.17 -43.61
N PHE A 4 -49.01 -8.92 -43.94
CA PHE A 4 -48.89 -10.30 -44.37
C PHE A 4 -49.23 -10.45 -45.87
N PHE A 5 -48.41 -11.20 -46.63
CA PHE A 5 -48.57 -11.37 -48.07
C PHE A 5 -47.93 -12.68 -48.54
N LEU A 6 -48.30 -13.13 -49.76
CA LEU A 6 -47.67 -14.26 -50.41
C LEU A 6 -46.59 -13.78 -51.38
N ARG A 7 -45.45 -14.50 -51.38
CA ARG A 7 -44.37 -14.29 -52.33
C ARG A 7 -44.35 -15.35 -53.42
N THR A 8 -45.40 -15.36 -54.23
CA THR A 8 -45.52 -16.32 -55.32
C THR A 8 -46.14 -15.68 -56.53
N LYS A 9 -45.79 -16.17 -57.72
CA LYS A 9 -46.47 -15.87 -59.00
C LYS A 9 -47.51 -16.93 -59.37
N ARG A 10 -47.66 -18.02 -58.59
CA ARG A 10 -48.65 -19.03 -58.78
C ARG A 10 -50.01 -18.49 -58.41
N THR A 11 -51.02 -18.95 -59.08
CA THR A 11 -52.43 -18.62 -58.81
C THR A 11 -53.12 -19.64 -57.96
N GLU A 12 -52.65 -20.90 -57.91
CA GLU A 12 -53.19 -22.04 -57.22
C GLU A 12 -52.12 -22.81 -56.45
N GLY A 13 -52.58 -23.65 -55.49
CA GLY A 13 -51.68 -24.46 -54.65
C GLY A 13 -51.35 -23.84 -53.31
N ILE A 14 -50.37 -24.41 -52.65
CA ILE A 14 -49.93 -23.97 -51.30
C ILE A 14 -48.72 -23.00 -51.38
N ALA A 15 -48.76 -21.94 -50.65
CA ALA A 15 -47.63 -21.01 -50.49
C ALA A 15 -47.51 -20.52 -49.07
N SER A 16 -46.26 -20.23 -48.66
CA SER A 16 -45.95 -19.66 -47.37
C SER A 16 -46.31 -18.18 -47.30
N VAL A 17 -46.82 -17.76 -46.16
CA VAL A 17 -47.11 -16.36 -45.83
C VAL A 17 -45.84 -15.68 -45.40
N TYR A 18 -45.61 -14.47 -45.90
CA TYR A 18 -44.51 -13.60 -45.51
C TYR A 18 -45.02 -12.33 -44.82
N THR A 19 -44.19 -11.76 -43.99
CA THR A 19 -44.44 -10.44 -43.41
C THR A 19 -43.28 -9.48 -43.69
N ARG A 20 -43.57 -8.18 -43.59
CA ARG A 20 -42.56 -7.12 -43.61
C ARG A 20 -42.35 -6.60 -42.21
N VAL A 21 -41.09 -6.41 -41.82
CA VAL A 21 -40.75 -5.83 -40.54
C VAL A 21 -40.00 -4.53 -40.79
N LYS A 22 -40.50 -3.43 -40.23
CA LYS A 22 -39.86 -2.12 -40.32
C LYS A 22 -40.00 -1.40 -38.97
N LYS A 23 -38.87 -1.16 -38.34
CA LYS A 23 -38.77 -0.36 -37.10
C LYS A 23 -37.80 0.81 -37.31
N ARG A 24 -38.06 1.94 -36.62
CA ARG A 24 -37.18 3.12 -36.72
C ARG A 24 -36.07 3.13 -35.68
N ASN A 25 -36.32 2.53 -34.52
CA ASN A 25 -35.37 2.46 -33.42
C ASN A 25 -35.52 1.07 -32.75
N PRO A 26 -34.50 0.17 -32.86
CA PRO A 26 -33.36 0.29 -33.78
C PRO A 26 -33.77 0.29 -35.26
N PRO A 27 -32.97 0.83 -36.18
CA PRO A 27 -33.33 0.91 -37.61
C PRO A 27 -33.21 -0.45 -38.28
N ILE A 28 -34.34 -1.14 -38.35
CA ILE A 28 -34.45 -2.49 -38.95
C ILE A 28 -35.46 -2.48 -40.11
N ARG A 29 -35.05 -3.10 -41.20
CA ARG A 29 -35.89 -3.23 -42.40
C ARG A 29 -35.69 -4.58 -43.04
N TRP A 30 -36.70 -5.46 -42.90
CA TRP A 30 -36.76 -6.74 -43.57
C TRP A 30 -38.00 -6.77 -44.45
N GLU A 31 -37.78 -6.86 -45.76
CA GLU A 31 -38.87 -6.88 -46.75
C GLU A 31 -39.57 -8.23 -46.81
N TYR A 32 -38.87 -9.32 -46.44
CA TYR A 32 -39.39 -10.68 -46.54
C TYR A 32 -38.95 -11.48 -45.33
N VAL A 33 -39.89 -11.76 -44.45
CA VAL A 33 -39.71 -12.66 -43.31
C VAL A 33 -40.74 -13.78 -43.46
N ASN A 34 -40.29 -15.02 -43.54
CA ASN A 34 -41.19 -16.20 -43.62
C ASN A 34 -41.85 -16.42 -42.26
N THR A 35 -43.19 -16.52 -42.25
CA THR A 35 -43.96 -16.76 -41.02
C THR A 35 -44.01 -18.22 -40.63
N GLY A 36 -43.62 -19.14 -41.53
CA GLY A 36 -43.80 -20.58 -41.37
C GLY A 36 -45.23 -21.06 -41.53
N ILE A 37 -46.18 -20.17 -41.88
CA ILE A 37 -47.58 -20.49 -42.09
C ILE A 37 -47.83 -20.71 -43.58
N ASP A 38 -48.30 -21.85 -43.93
CA ASP A 38 -48.67 -22.20 -45.30
C ASP A 38 -50.19 -22.08 -45.51
N VAL A 39 -50.59 -21.52 -46.64
CA VAL A 39 -52.00 -21.30 -46.99
C VAL A 39 -52.25 -21.63 -48.41
N ASP A 40 -53.55 -21.98 -48.72
CA ASP A 40 -53.98 -22.09 -50.07
C ASP A 40 -54.10 -20.76 -50.75
N ILE A 41 -53.42 -20.60 -51.94
CA ILE A 41 -53.26 -19.36 -52.64
C ILE A 41 -54.58 -18.74 -53.07
N GLU A 42 -55.50 -19.54 -53.62
CA GLU A 42 -56.73 -19.02 -54.12
C GLU A 42 -57.66 -18.52 -52.97
N THR A 43 -57.75 -19.26 -51.92
CA THR A 43 -58.46 -18.88 -50.70
C THR A 43 -57.89 -17.62 -50.06
N TRP A 44 -56.56 -17.55 -49.93
CA TRP A 44 -55.89 -16.38 -49.40
C TRP A 44 -56.13 -15.13 -50.25
N ASN A 45 -56.02 -15.23 -51.58
CA ASN A 45 -56.24 -14.12 -52.47
C ASN A 45 -57.67 -13.60 -52.46
N LYS A 46 -58.63 -14.50 -52.35
CA LYS A 46 -60.08 -14.17 -52.18
C LYS A 46 -60.28 -13.45 -50.84
N ALA A 47 -59.74 -13.96 -49.78
CA ALA A 47 -59.91 -13.40 -48.45
C ALA A 47 -59.15 -12.01 -48.29
N ASN A 48 -58.05 -11.86 -48.93
CA ASN A 48 -57.19 -10.65 -48.74
C ASN A 48 -57.59 -9.48 -49.66
N LYS A 49 -58.69 -9.62 -50.45
CA LYS A 49 -59.19 -8.54 -51.35
C LYS A 49 -59.72 -7.32 -50.58
N SER A 50 -60.34 -7.57 -49.38
CA SER A 50 -60.90 -6.48 -48.56
C SER A 50 -60.98 -6.87 -47.10
N ILE A 51 -61.11 -5.85 -46.22
CA ILE A 51 -61.30 -6.08 -44.78
C ILE A 51 -62.50 -6.93 -44.49
N SER A 52 -63.62 -6.71 -45.21
CA SER A 52 -64.83 -7.49 -45.03
C SER A 52 -64.65 -8.93 -45.50
N ALA A 53 -63.98 -9.17 -46.62
CA ALA A 53 -63.65 -10.48 -47.10
C ALA A 53 -62.75 -11.24 -46.12
N TRP A 54 -61.76 -10.56 -45.56
CA TRP A 54 -60.92 -11.16 -44.54
C TRP A 54 -61.67 -11.49 -43.27
N SER A 55 -62.52 -10.59 -42.78
CA SER A 55 -63.31 -10.82 -41.58
C SER A 55 -64.36 -11.98 -41.79
N LYS A 56 -64.87 -12.14 -43.00
CA LYS A 56 -65.73 -13.26 -43.38
C LYS A 56 -64.94 -14.59 -43.39
N TYR A 57 -63.77 -14.56 -44.04
CA TYR A 57 -62.90 -15.75 -44.11
C TYR A 57 -62.50 -16.24 -42.71
N ILE A 58 -62.03 -15.32 -41.81
CA ILE A 58 -61.68 -15.70 -40.46
C ILE A 58 -62.83 -16.32 -39.67
N ARG A 59 -64.02 -15.83 -39.84
CA ARG A 59 -65.23 -16.41 -39.19
C ARG A 59 -65.65 -17.76 -39.72
N GLU A 60 -65.53 -18.01 -41.02
CA GLU A 60 -66.09 -19.17 -41.68
C GLU A 60 -65.13 -20.36 -41.78
N SER A 61 -63.84 -20.10 -42.10
CA SER A 61 -62.89 -21.17 -42.36
C SER A 61 -61.44 -20.85 -41.99
N GLY A 62 -61.11 -19.58 -41.73
CA GLY A 62 -59.76 -19.14 -41.52
C GLY A 62 -59.34 -18.84 -40.06
N LYS A 63 -60.15 -19.27 -39.07
CA LYS A 63 -59.96 -18.95 -37.67
C LYS A 63 -58.58 -19.34 -37.17
N GLU A 64 -58.14 -20.55 -37.46
CA GLU A 64 -56.80 -21.04 -37.06
C GLU A 64 -55.67 -20.24 -37.71
N ILE A 65 -55.80 -19.87 -38.99
CA ILE A 65 -54.81 -19.05 -39.68
C ILE A 65 -54.77 -17.65 -39.10
N GLY A 66 -55.92 -17.04 -38.78
CA GLY A 66 -55.99 -15.75 -38.10
C GLY A 66 -55.30 -15.75 -36.75
N GLU A 67 -55.58 -16.73 -35.91
CA GLU A 67 -54.95 -16.91 -34.60
C GLU A 67 -53.43 -17.08 -34.72
N LYS A 68 -52.95 -17.82 -35.74
CA LYS A 68 -51.52 -17.99 -35.99
C LYS A 68 -50.87 -16.67 -36.45
N LEU A 69 -51.50 -15.90 -37.31
CA LEU A 69 -50.99 -14.60 -37.78
C LEU A 69 -50.97 -13.55 -36.65
N ASP A 70 -51.98 -13.55 -35.76
CA ASP A 70 -51.98 -12.69 -34.59
C ASP A 70 -50.85 -13.06 -33.64
N LYS A 71 -50.57 -14.34 -33.43
CA LYS A 71 -49.44 -14.81 -32.66
C LYS A 71 -48.09 -14.39 -33.29
N VAL A 72 -47.98 -14.43 -34.63
CA VAL A 72 -46.81 -13.93 -35.35
C VAL A 72 -46.59 -12.44 -35.06
N SER A 73 -47.63 -11.62 -35.16
CA SER A 73 -47.54 -10.19 -34.86
C SER A 73 -47.11 -9.95 -33.41
N GLN A 74 -47.73 -10.61 -32.45
CA GLN A 74 -47.39 -10.51 -31.05
C GLN A 74 -45.95 -10.93 -30.75
N THR A 75 -45.45 -11.97 -31.41
CA THR A 75 -44.06 -12.44 -31.21
C THR A 75 -43.05 -11.46 -31.79
N ILE A 76 -43.33 -10.87 -32.94
CA ILE A 76 -42.49 -9.82 -33.53
C ILE A 76 -42.38 -8.66 -32.54
N ASP A 77 -43.49 -8.15 -32.03
CA ASP A 77 -43.49 -7.03 -31.10
C ASP A 77 -42.78 -7.39 -29.78
N LEU A 78 -42.99 -8.60 -29.25
CA LEU A 78 -42.32 -9.09 -28.05
C LEU A 78 -40.79 -9.14 -28.19
N LEU A 79 -40.28 -9.67 -29.32
CA LEU A 79 -38.83 -9.77 -29.53
C LEU A 79 -38.16 -8.39 -29.64
N PHE A 80 -38.86 -7.40 -30.16
CA PHE A 80 -38.39 -6.01 -30.17
C PHE A 80 -38.44 -5.38 -28.79
N GLU A 81 -39.55 -5.54 -28.07
CA GLU A 81 -39.70 -4.99 -26.70
C GLU A 81 -38.68 -5.59 -25.72
N GLU A 82 -38.34 -6.85 -25.88
CA GLU A 82 -37.37 -7.54 -25.04
C GLU A 82 -35.92 -7.32 -25.49
N GLY A 83 -35.68 -6.56 -26.56
CA GLY A 83 -34.36 -6.26 -27.06
C GLY A 83 -33.62 -7.49 -27.62
N GLN A 84 -34.35 -8.52 -28.05
CA GLN A 84 -33.76 -9.71 -28.69
C GLN A 84 -33.37 -9.43 -30.15
N ILE A 85 -33.98 -8.40 -30.73
CA ILE A 85 -33.69 -7.90 -32.09
C ILE A 85 -33.21 -6.47 -32.00
N GLN A 86 -31.93 -6.25 -32.34
CA GLN A 86 -31.27 -4.95 -32.26
C GLN A 86 -30.67 -4.53 -33.61
N SER A 87 -30.45 -5.46 -34.52
CA SER A 87 -29.78 -5.19 -35.80
C SER A 87 -30.46 -5.98 -36.94
N ASN A 88 -30.09 -5.64 -38.19
CA ASN A 88 -30.54 -6.40 -39.36
C ASN A 88 -29.98 -7.83 -39.43
N GLU A 89 -28.92 -8.12 -38.67
CA GLU A 89 -28.28 -9.45 -38.59
C GLU A 89 -29.11 -10.44 -37.75
N ASP A 90 -30.04 -9.93 -36.91
CA ASP A 90 -30.88 -10.73 -36.01
C ASP A 90 -32.07 -11.38 -36.71
N LYS A 91 -32.22 -11.26 -38.05
CA LYS A 91 -33.28 -11.89 -38.82
C LYS A 91 -33.42 -13.39 -38.58
N PRO A 92 -32.35 -14.20 -38.47
CA PRO A 92 -32.44 -15.62 -38.18
C PRO A 92 -33.09 -15.92 -36.82
N ILE A 93 -32.95 -15.03 -35.83
CA ILE A 93 -33.57 -15.16 -34.51
C ILE A 93 -35.10 -15.07 -34.66
N LEU A 94 -35.56 -14.08 -35.42
CA LEU A 94 -36.97 -13.91 -35.70
C LEU A 94 -37.54 -15.10 -36.50
N GLU A 95 -36.89 -15.50 -37.60
CA GLU A 95 -37.37 -16.61 -38.45
C GLU A 95 -37.44 -17.93 -37.68
N LYS A 96 -36.47 -18.16 -36.76
CA LYS A 96 -36.51 -19.32 -35.86
C LYS A 96 -37.71 -19.26 -34.89
N ALA A 97 -37.98 -18.11 -34.29
CA ALA A 97 -39.09 -17.91 -33.37
C ALA A 97 -40.43 -18.10 -34.11
N LEU A 98 -40.57 -17.57 -35.34
CA LEU A 98 -41.78 -17.71 -36.13
C LEU A 98 -42.04 -19.15 -36.62
N SER A 99 -40.99 -19.90 -36.97
CA SER A 99 -41.10 -21.31 -37.33
C SER A 99 -41.62 -22.18 -36.16
N GLN A 100 -41.31 -21.78 -34.92
CA GLN A 100 -41.85 -22.46 -33.73
C GLN A 100 -43.33 -22.17 -33.50
N ILE A 101 -43.84 -21.00 -33.92
CA ILE A 101 -45.27 -20.65 -33.85
C ILE A 101 -46.07 -21.50 -34.82
N ALA A 102 -45.56 -21.75 -36.02
CA ALA A 102 -46.20 -22.65 -37.00
C ALA A 102 -46.42 -24.06 -36.42
N ASN A 103 -45.54 -24.46 -35.48
CA ASN A 103 -45.56 -25.76 -34.80
C ASN A 103 -46.19 -25.75 -33.39
N ASN A 104 -46.96 -24.74 -33.01
CA ASN A 104 -47.76 -24.63 -31.78
C ASN A 104 -47.05 -24.23 -30.48
N ASP A 105 -46.08 -23.25 -30.47
CA ASP A 105 -45.43 -22.95 -29.21
C ASP A 105 -45.06 -21.46 -28.92
N ALA A 106 -45.99 -20.55 -29.05
CA ALA A 106 -45.78 -19.15 -28.61
C ALA A 106 -45.50 -19.04 -27.09
N LEU A 107 -45.96 -19.94 -26.29
CA LEU A 107 -45.74 -20.02 -24.84
C LEU A 107 -44.28 -20.46 -24.54
N LYS A 108 -43.77 -21.49 -25.23
CA LYS A 108 -42.40 -21.97 -25.05
C LYS A 108 -41.35 -20.91 -25.47
N VAL A 109 -41.63 -20.18 -26.57
CA VAL A 109 -40.75 -19.06 -26.99
C VAL A 109 -40.66 -17.98 -25.90
N ARG A 110 -41.79 -17.64 -25.25
CA ARG A 110 -41.80 -16.68 -24.13
C ARG A 110 -40.99 -17.18 -22.92
N GLU A 111 -41.14 -18.44 -22.57
CA GLU A 111 -40.43 -19.06 -21.45
C GLU A 111 -38.91 -19.12 -21.71
N GLU A 112 -38.50 -19.52 -22.91
CA GLU A 112 -37.07 -19.56 -23.31
C GLU A 112 -36.44 -18.18 -23.32
N ILE A 113 -37.13 -17.13 -23.79
CA ILE A 113 -36.63 -15.75 -23.76
C ILE A 113 -36.53 -15.25 -22.32
N ALA A 114 -37.54 -15.51 -21.49
CA ALA A 114 -37.53 -15.11 -20.08
C ALA A 114 -36.40 -15.81 -19.29
N GLU A 115 -36.18 -17.09 -19.56
CA GLU A 115 -35.12 -17.87 -18.95
C GLU A 115 -33.72 -17.37 -19.37
N ARG A 116 -33.55 -17.10 -20.68
CA ARG A 116 -32.29 -16.49 -21.19
C ARG A 116 -32.00 -15.16 -20.53
N LYS A 117 -33.01 -14.29 -20.37
CA LYS A 117 -32.86 -12.98 -19.72
C LYS A 117 -32.55 -13.10 -18.21
N ARG A 118 -33.14 -14.09 -17.55
CA ARG A 118 -32.80 -14.42 -16.15
C ARG A 118 -31.37 -14.91 -16.01
N ARG A 119 -30.91 -15.82 -16.88
CA ARG A 119 -29.55 -16.34 -16.91
C ARG A 119 -28.54 -15.20 -17.18
N GLN A 120 -28.82 -14.31 -18.13
CA GLN A 120 -27.96 -13.17 -18.42
C GLN A 120 -27.86 -12.22 -17.22
N LYS A 121 -29.00 -11.84 -16.62
CA LYS A 121 -29.00 -11.00 -15.41
C LYS A 121 -28.22 -11.63 -14.26
N GLU A 122 -28.35 -12.93 -14.06
CA GLU A 122 -27.62 -13.62 -13.01
C GLU A 122 -26.10 -13.67 -13.32
N GLN A 123 -25.72 -13.89 -14.57
CA GLN A 123 -24.31 -13.83 -15.01
C GLN A 123 -23.72 -12.43 -14.80
N ASP A 124 -24.44 -11.39 -15.19
CA ASP A 124 -24.00 -10.00 -15.00
C ASP A 124 -23.86 -9.64 -13.51
N ARG A 125 -24.82 -10.09 -12.70
CA ARG A 125 -24.76 -9.94 -11.25
C ARG A 125 -23.55 -10.67 -10.64
N GLN A 126 -23.32 -11.91 -11.05
CA GLN A 126 -22.17 -12.71 -10.60
C GLN A 126 -20.84 -12.06 -11.03
N ALA A 127 -20.77 -11.56 -12.26
CA ALA A 127 -19.60 -10.83 -12.75
C ALA A 127 -19.35 -9.55 -11.95
N GLN A 128 -20.40 -8.79 -11.60
CA GLN A 128 -20.30 -7.60 -10.79
C GLN A 128 -19.85 -7.90 -9.36
N ILE A 129 -20.42 -8.95 -8.74
CA ILE A 129 -19.98 -9.41 -7.40
C ILE A 129 -18.53 -9.85 -7.45
N ARG A 130 -18.13 -10.64 -8.45
CA ARG A 130 -16.73 -11.06 -8.61
C ARG A 130 -15.79 -9.87 -8.74
N LYS A 131 -16.17 -8.88 -9.55
CA LYS A 131 -15.38 -7.65 -9.74
C LYS A 131 -15.22 -6.84 -8.44
N GLN A 132 -16.24 -6.79 -7.60
CA GLN A 132 -16.15 -6.17 -6.27
C GLN A 132 -15.22 -6.93 -5.32
N ARG A 133 -15.11 -8.26 -5.46
CA ARG A 133 -14.25 -9.12 -4.63
C ARG A 133 -12.80 -9.18 -5.11
N GLU A 134 -12.46 -8.53 -6.22
CA GLU A 134 -11.07 -8.46 -6.69
C GLU A 134 -10.21 -7.62 -5.74
N ILE A 135 -9.06 -8.18 -5.35
CA ILE A 135 -8.13 -7.54 -4.41
C ILE A 135 -7.66 -6.18 -4.92
N LEU A 136 -7.35 -6.05 -6.21
CA LEU A 136 -6.86 -4.81 -6.79
C LEU A 136 -7.93 -3.72 -6.84
N ASN A 137 -9.17 -4.08 -7.15
CA ASN A 137 -10.29 -3.13 -7.17
C ASN A 137 -10.58 -2.61 -5.76
N PHE A 138 -10.58 -3.48 -4.76
CA PHE A 138 -10.75 -3.06 -3.37
C PHE A 138 -9.59 -2.22 -2.88
N TYR A 139 -8.35 -2.57 -3.23
CA TYR A 139 -7.19 -1.75 -2.89
C TYR A 139 -7.29 -0.34 -3.50
N ASP A 140 -7.66 -0.22 -4.77
CA ASP A 140 -7.77 1.09 -5.44
C ASP A 140 -8.89 1.94 -4.82
N TYR A 141 -10.03 1.35 -4.48
CA TYR A 141 -11.11 1.99 -3.71
C TYR A 141 -10.60 2.46 -2.34
N PHE A 142 -9.99 1.59 -1.56
CA PHE A 142 -9.46 1.91 -0.25
C PHE A 142 -8.38 3.00 -0.33
N PHE A 143 -7.44 2.88 -1.28
CA PHE A 143 -6.36 3.84 -1.44
C PHE A 143 -6.86 5.23 -1.86
N ALA A 144 -7.85 5.31 -2.72
CA ALA A 144 -8.51 6.56 -3.06
C ALA A 144 -9.14 7.20 -1.82
N GLY A 145 -9.91 6.43 -1.05
CA GLY A 145 -10.61 6.92 0.13
C GLY A 145 -9.70 7.38 1.27
N ILE A 146 -8.54 6.71 1.49
CA ILE A 146 -7.56 7.21 2.48
C ILE A 146 -6.80 8.44 1.97
N SER A 147 -6.70 8.61 0.65
CA SER A 147 -5.98 9.74 0.05
C SER A 147 -6.81 11.03 0.06
N ASP A 148 -8.12 10.93 -0.12
CA ASP A 148 -9.05 12.07 -0.07
C ASP A 148 -9.65 12.30 1.33
N GLY A 149 -9.41 11.38 2.29
CA GLY A 149 -9.87 11.45 3.68
C GLY A 149 -11.29 10.95 3.91
N SER A 150 -11.98 10.38 2.91
CA SER A 150 -13.29 9.75 3.05
C SER A 150 -13.23 8.45 3.87
N ILE A 151 -12.12 7.71 3.78
CA ILE A 151 -11.84 6.56 4.63
C ILE A 151 -10.88 6.98 5.74
N ARG A 152 -11.25 6.73 6.99
CA ARG A 152 -10.52 7.13 8.18
C ARG A 152 -10.10 5.91 9.01
N HIS A 153 -9.22 6.11 9.98
CA HIS A 153 -8.90 5.09 10.98
C HIS A 153 -10.11 4.78 11.88
N GLY A 154 -10.07 3.64 12.59
CA GLY A 154 -11.14 3.23 13.50
C GLY A 154 -11.43 4.24 14.65
N ASN A 155 -10.49 5.13 14.98
CA ASN A 155 -10.67 6.27 15.90
C ASN A 155 -11.14 7.56 15.18
N ASN A 156 -11.62 7.47 13.96
CA ASN A 156 -12.08 8.56 13.10
C ASN A 156 -10.99 9.59 12.69
N GLU A 157 -9.70 9.27 12.84
CA GLU A 157 -8.59 10.11 12.39
C GLU A 157 -8.27 9.90 10.91
N VAL A 158 -7.83 10.96 10.24
CA VAL A 158 -7.36 10.92 8.85
C VAL A 158 -6.00 10.22 8.79
N TYR A 159 -5.77 9.43 7.73
CA TYR A 159 -4.48 8.81 7.52
C TYR A 159 -3.37 9.85 7.31
N SER A 160 -2.29 9.73 8.06
CA SER A 160 -1.13 10.62 7.90
C SER A 160 -0.48 10.47 6.51
N LYS A 161 0.16 11.53 6.02
CA LYS A 161 0.93 11.49 4.75
C LYS A 161 1.93 10.32 4.70
N SER A 162 2.53 9.97 5.85
CA SER A 162 3.44 8.83 5.95
C SER A 162 2.73 7.49 5.81
N SER A 163 1.53 7.35 6.39
CA SER A 163 0.70 6.15 6.25
C SER A 163 0.22 5.96 4.81
N ILE A 164 -0.26 7.04 4.18
CA ILE A 164 -0.67 7.02 2.75
C ILE A 164 0.50 6.59 1.86
N ARG A 165 1.73 7.09 2.14
CA ARG A 165 2.92 6.66 1.40
C ARG A 165 3.21 5.16 1.56
N ILE A 166 3.02 4.61 2.76
CA ILE A 166 3.19 3.18 3.01
C ILE A 166 2.21 2.36 2.15
N TRP A 167 0.94 2.77 2.11
CA TRP A 167 -0.07 2.13 1.29
C TRP A 167 0.22 2.26 -0.20
N LYS A 168 0.71 3.42 -0.64
CA LYS A 168 1.15 3.63 -2.04
C LYS A 168 2.30 2.69 -2.44
N ASP A 169 3.30 2.53 -1.57
CA ASP A 169 4.44 1.65 -1.83
C ASP A 169 4.02 0.18 -1.81
N PHE A 170 3.16 -0.22 -0.86
CA PHE A 170 2.54 -1.55 -0.83
C PHE A 170 1.72 -1.83 -2.10
N GLY A 171 0.93 -0.86 -2.57
CA GLY A 171 0.12 -1.01 -3.77
C GLY A 171 0.93 -1.30 -5.03
N LYS A 172 2.16 -0.78 -5.14
CA LYS A 172 3.07 -1.14 -6.24
C LYS A 172 3.44 -2.63 -6.20
N GLN A 173 3.75 -3.15 -5.02
CA GLN A 173 4.10 -4.57 -4.85
C GLN A 173 2.87 -5.46 -5.04
N LEU A 174 1.71 -5.03 -4.55
CA LEU A 174 0.45 -5.74 -4.73
C LEU A 174 0.09 -5.89 -6.21
N LYS A 175 0.15 -4.79 -6.98
CA LYS A 175 -0.12 -4.78 -8.43
C LYS A 175 0.89 -5.59 -9.24
N ALA A 176 2.13 -5.67 -8.77
CA ALA A 176 3.16 -6.50 -9.41
C ALA A 176 3.01 -8.00 -9.09
N TYR A 177 2.40 -8.34 -7.95
CA TYR A 177 2.22 -9.71 -7.52
C TYR A 177 0.88 -10.31 -7.92
N CYS A 178 -0.22 -9.58 -7.76
CA CYS A 178 -1.58 -10.05 -8.05
C CYS A 178 -1.95 -9.79 -9.51
N PRO A 179 -2.21 -10.83 -10.33
CA PRO A 179 -2.86 -10.66 -11.63
C PRO A 179 -4.25 -10.03 -11.51
N GLN A 180 -4.72 -9.38 -12.56
CA GLN A 180 -6.11 -8.93 -12.64
C GLN A 180 -7.07 -10.12 -12.49
N GLY A 181 -8.19 -9.91 -11.84
CA GLY A 181 -9.17 -10.95 -11.57
C GLY A 181 -8.86 -11.82 -10.33
N THR A 182 -7.72 -11.60 -9.64
CA THR A 182 -7.43 -12.26 -8.36
C THR A 182 -8.37 -11.73 -7.28
N THR A 183 -9.12 -12.63 -6.67
CA THR A 183 -10.10 -12.32 -5.63
C THR A 183 -9.58 -12.65 -4.22
N PHE A 184 -10.26 -12.19 -3.18
CA PHE A 184 -9.94 -12.58 -1.81
C PHE A 184 -10.12 -14.10 -1.59
N ASP A 185 -10.96 -14.77 -2.38
CA ASP A 185 -11.19 -16.22 -2.29
C ASP A 185 -9.97 -17.04 -2.75
N ASP A 186 -9.10 -16.46 -3.60
CA ASP A 186 -7.87 -17.09 -4.07
C ASP A 186 -6.74 -17.09 -3.02
N ILE A 187 -6.93 -16.36 -1.91
CA ILE A 187 -5.91 -16.26 -0.86
C ILE A 187 -5.89 -17.54 -0.03
N THR A 188 -4.82 -18.28 -0.19
CA THR A 188 -4.48 -19.49 0.57
C THR A 188 -3.16 -19.30 1.31
N LYS A 189 -2.78 -20.27 2.15
CA LYS A 189 -1.45 -20.23 2.77
C LYS A 189 -0.30 -20.21 1.75
N PRO A 190 -0.31 -21.07 0.68
CA PRO A 190 0.71 -20.98 -0.36
C PRO A 190 0.75 -19.64 -1.09
N PHE A 191 -0.41 -18.97 -1.26
CA PHE A 191 -0.47 -17.63 -1.85
C PHE A 191 0.29 -16.61 -1.00
N ALA A 192 0.05 -16.60 0.32
CA ALA A 192 0.71 -15.68 1.25
C ALA A 192 2.22 -15.96 1.37
N ASP A 193 2.63 -17.24 1.39
CA ASP A 193 4.04 -17.63 1.41
C ASP A 193 4.77 -17.19 0.12
N LYS A 194 4.15 -17.39 -1.04
CA LYS A 194 4.67 -16.94 -2.35
C LYS A 194 4.81 -15.41 -2.43
N PHE A 195 3.88 -14.65 -1.82
CA PHE A 195 4.00 -13.19 -1.77
C PHE A 195 5.26 -12.76 -1.00
N SER A 196 5.53 -13.37 0.15
CA SER A 196 6.75 -13.08 0.92
C SER A 196 8.01 -13.42 0.12
N VAL A 197 8.05 -14.58 -0.54
CA VAL A 197 9.16 -14.99 -1.41
C VAL A 197 9.33 -14.06 -2.62
N PHE A 198 8.24 -13.59 -3.20
CA PHE A 198 8.27 -12.61 -4.28
C PHE A 198 8.97 -11.31 -3.85
N LEU A 199 8.63 -10.79 -2.68
CA LEU A 199 9.27 -9.59 -2.12
C LEU A 199 10.76 -9.82 -1.82
N GLU A 200 11.13 -10.99 -1.27
CA GLU A 200 12.52 -11.36 -1.00
C GLU A 200 13.34 -11.42 -2.30
N LYS A 201 12.78 -11.98 -3.36
CA LYS A 201 13.42 -12.00 -4.70
C LYS A 201 13.61 -10.62 -5.31
N GLN A 202 12.76 -9.65 -4.95
CA GLN A 202 12.93 -8.23 -5.32
C GLN A 202 14.03 -7.53 -4.50
N GLY A 203 14.68 -8.23 -3.57
CA GLY A 203 15.74 -7.72 -2.72
C GLY A 203 15.25 -6.88 -1.53
N PHE A 204 13.98 -7.03 -1.12
CA PHE A 204 13.49 -6.36 0.08
C PHE A 204 14.03 -7.03 1.35
N MET A 205 14.42 -6.18 2.30
CA MET A 205 14.85 -6.64 3.63
C MET A 205 13.68 -7.26 4.40
N PRO A 206 13.92 -8.26 5.28
CA PRO A 206 12.86 -8.93 6.04
C PRO A 206 11.90 -8.00 6.77
N LYS A 207 12.40 -6.89 7.30
CA LYS A 207 11.57 -5.85 7.95
C LYS A 207 10.61 -5.16 6.98
N THR A 208 11.01 -4.97 5.72
CA THR A 208 10.16 -4.40 4.67
C THR A 208 9.15 -5.43 4.19
N VAL A 209 9.56 -6.70 4.02
CA VAL A 209 8.66 -7.82 3.72
C VAL A 209 7.55 -7.92 4.76
N ASN A 210 7.91 -7.90 6.05
CA ASN A 210 6.93 -7.94 7.14
C ASN A 210 5.96 -6.76 7.10
N LYS A 211 6.42 -5.57 6.76
CA LYS A 211 5.57 -4.39 6.61
C LYS A 211 4.51 -4.60 5.52
N ASP A 212 4.90 -5.15 4.36
CA ASP A 212 3.98 -5.38 3.26
C ASP A 212 3.01 -6.55 3.57
N VAL A 213 3.48 -7.58 4.27
CA VAL A 213 2.63 -8.66 4.83
C VAL A 213 1.58 -8.10 5.80
N ILE A 214 1.96 -7.17 6.68
CA ILE A 214 1.03 -6.49 7.60
C ILE A 214 0.02 -5.65 6.81
N CYS A 215 0.43 -4.93 5.77
CA CYS A 215 -0.47 -4.18 4.91
C CYS A 215 -1.48 -5.09 4.22
N PHE A 216 -1.04 -6.24 3.69
CA PHE A 216 -1.94 -7.20 3.04
C PHE A 216 -2.95 -7.78 4.03
N ARG A 217 -2.49 -8.23 5.22
CA ARG A 217 -3.38 -8.69 6.30
C ARG A 217 -4.42 -7.63 6.64
N LYS A 218 -4.00 -6.38 6.79
CA LYS A 218 -4.90 -5.26 7.10
C LYS A 218 -5.91 -5.04 5.96
N LEU A 219 -5.48 -5.13 4.69
CA LEU A 219 -6.38 -5.03 3.53
C LEU A 219 -7.45 -6.13 3.55
N CYS A 220 -7.06 -7.38 3.85
CA CYS A 220 -8.00 -8.49 3.98
C CYS A 220 -9.02 -8.25 5.11
N ASN A 221 -8.59 -7.74 6.25
CA ASN A 221 -9.47 -7.44 7.38
C ASN A 221 -10.45 -6.31 7.04
N LEU A 222 -9.98 -5.22 6.43
CA LEU A 222 -10.83 -4.11 6.00
C LEU A 222 -11.89 -4.58 4.99
N ALA A 223 -11.51 -5.42 4.02
CA ALA A 223 -12.45 -6.00 3.07
C ALA A 223 -13.47 -6.93 3.75
N ALA A 224 -13.10 -7.59 4.85
CA ALA A 224 -14.01 -8.41 5.63
C ALA A 224 -14.99 -7.55 6.46
N GLU A 225 -14.52 -6.46 7.03
CA GLU A 225 -15.36 -5.48 7.75
C GLU A 225 -16.43 -4.87 6.83
N GLU A 226 -16.12 -4.67 5.54
CA GLU A 226 -17.06 -4.19 4.52
C GLU A 226 -17.90 -5.32 3.87
N GLY A 227 -17.77 -6.58 4.33
CA GLY A 227 -18.53 -7.72 3.80
C GLY A 227 -18.08 -8.20 2.41
N ILE A 228 -16.98 -7.68 1.87
CA ILE A 228 -16.44 -8.04 0.56
C ILE A 228 -15.61 -9.32 0.62
N ASN A 229 -14.85 -9.52 1.70
CA ASN A 229 -14.02 -10.68 1.92
C ASN A 229 -14.66 -11.64 2.93
N SER A 230 -15.14 -12.78 2.45
CA SER A 230 -15.69 -13.86 3.30
C SER A 230 -14.72 -15.02 3.54
N ASN A 231 -13.48 -14.95 3.00
CA ASN A 231 -12.48 -15.99 3.12
C ASN A 231 -11.78 -15.94 4.50
N ALA A 232 -12.22 -16.77 5.45
CA ALA A 232 -11.62 -16.85 6.80
C ALA A 232 -10.13 -17.23 6.78
N VAL A 233 -9.65 -17.92 5.75
CA VAL A 233 -8.23 -18.28 5.58
C VAL A 233 -7.41 -17.02 5.32
N SER A 234 -7.91 -16.11 4.48
CA SER A 234 -7.23 -14.85 4.14
C SER A 234 -6.93 -13.95 5.33
N LEU A 235 -7.68 -14.09 6.43
CA LEU A 235 -7.49 -13.29 7.65
C LEU A 235 -6.36 -13.82 8.55
N LYS A 236 -5.96 -15.08 8.39
CA LYS A 236 -5.06 -15.80 9.32
C LYS A 236 -3.69 -16.20 8.74
N VAL A 237 -3.57 -16.26 7.43
CA VAL A 237 -2.36 -16.84 6.77
C VAL A 237 -1.16 -15.91 6.75
N TRP A 238 -1.34 -14.62 6.97
CA TRP A 238 -0.29 -13.60 6.91
C TRP A 238 0.61 -13.63 8.13
N LYS A 239 1.71 -14.36 8.04
CA LYS A 239 2.70 -14.46 9.12
C LYS A 239 3.94 -13.63 8.82
N GLU A 240 4.35 -12.83 9.78
CA GLU A 240 5.58 -12.07 9.73
C GLU A 240 6.79 -13.00 9.87
N ARG A 241 7.85 -12.73 9.11
CA ARG A 241 9.13 -13.41 9.25
C ARG A 241 9.80 -13.02 10.56
N THR A 242 10.36 -13.98 11.27
CA THR A 242 11.22 -13.69 12.42
C THR A 242 12.50 -13.03 11.94
N VAL A 243 12.78 -11.83 12.39
CA VAL A 243 14.01 -11.10 12.08
C VAL A 243 15.00 -11.36 13.21
N ARG A 244 16.02 -12.19 12.95
CA ARG A 244 17.08 -12.48 13.91
C ARG A 244 17.92 -11.24 14.18
N ASP A 245 18.59 -11.17 15.34
CA ASP A 245 19.35 -9.97 15.73
C ASP A 245 20.51 -9.66 14.77
N ASN A 246 21.18 -10.68 14.24
CA ASN A 246 22.20 -10.53 13.22
C ASN A 246 21.70 -10.01 11.85
N ALA A 247 20.37 -10.00 11.63
CA ALA A 247 19.73 -9.42 10.45
C ALA A 247 19.16 -8.03 10.72
N LYS A 248 19.48 -7.42 11.85
CA LYS A 248 19.07 -6.05 12.22
C LYS A 248 20.23 -5.09 12.01
N ARG A 249 19.89 -3.86 11.55
CA ARG A 249 20.87 -2.78 11.51
C ARG A 249 21.30 -2.43 12.93
N ALA A 250 22.62 -2.22 13.13
CA ALA A 250 23.14 -1.76 14.40
C ALA A 250 22.50 -0.42 14.83
N GLU A 251 22.08 -0.36 16.05
CA GLU A 251 21.44 0.81 16.66
C GLU A 251 22.32 1.30 17.81
N LEU A 252 23.18 2.28 17.51
CA LEU A 252 24.17 2.83 18.42
C LEU A 252 23.70 4.14 19.06
N TYR A 253 24.45 4.58 20.07
CA TYR A 253 24.30 5.88 20.72
C TYR A 253 25.66 6.57 20.84
N LEU A 254 25.66 7.86 21.07
CA LEU A 254 26.85 8.63 21.42
C LEU A 254 26.95 8.73 22.94
N THR A 255 28.13 8.46 23.49
CA THR A 255 28.42 8.61 24.93
C THR A 255 28.44 10.08 25.33
N THR A 256 28.46 10.36 26.63
CA THR A 256 28.58 11.75 27.15
C THR A 256 29.87 12.41 26.64
N GLU A 257 30.97 11.67 26.65
CA GLU A 257 32.31 12.16 26.22
C GLU A 257 32.30 12.47 24.72
N GLU A 258 31.67 11.64 23.90
CA GLU A 258 31.50 11.86 22.45
C GLU A 258 30.60 13.06 22.15
N LEU A 259 29.56 13.28 22.97
CA LEU A 259 28.67 14.43 22.85
C LEU A 259 29.38 15.72 23.30
N ASP A 260 30.22 15.68 24.33
CA ASP A 260 31.01 16.79 24.79
C ASP A 260 32.06 17.18 23.74
N ALA A 261 32.73 16.19 23.17
CA ALA A 261 33.67 16.42 22.07
C ALA A 261 32.95 17.00 20.82
N LEU A 262 31.76 16.51 20.48
CA LEU A 262 30.95 17.03 19.37
C LEU A 262 30.56 18.51 19.62
N TYR A 263 30.14 18.86 20.83
CA TYR A 263 29.78 20.24 21.20
C TYR A 263 30.95 21.18 21.05
N ASN A 264 32.12 20.77 21.53
CA ASN A 264 33.35 21.59 21.55
C ASN A 264 34.08 21.64 20.20
N MET A 265 33.59 20.86 19.19
CA MET A 265 34.23 20.86 17.87
C MET A 265 34.00 22.19 17.16
N GLU A 266 35.07 22.81 16.69
CA GLU A 266 34.98 24.00 15.85
C GLU A 266 34.42 23.68 14.49
N LEU A 267 33.29 24.28 14.19
CA LEU A 267 32.53 24.09 12.95
C LEU A 267 32.05 25.45 12.44
N GLU A 268 31.84 25.52 11.12
CA GLU A 268 31.36 26.73 10.46
C GLU A 268 30.14 26.42 9.58
N GLY A 269 29.29 27.43 9.37
CA GLY A 269 28.16 27.37 8.45
C GLY A 269 27.18 26.25 8.79
N VAL A 270 26.72 25.54 7.76
CA VAL A 270 25.67 24.53 7.92
C VAL A 270 26.07 23.33 8.79
N ASP A 271 27.38 23.03 8.91
CA ASP A 271 27.81 21.91 9.76
C ASP A 271 27.70 22.29 11.25
N ASP A 272 27.96 23.55 11.60
CA ASP A 272 27.75 24.11 12.92
C ASP A 272 26.26 24.12 13.30
N GLU A 273 25.41 24.56 12.37
CA GLU A 273 23.94 24.49 12.54
C GLU A 273 23.41 23.05 12.74
N VAL A 274 23.93 22.10 11.98
CA VAL A 274 23.53 20.67 12.08
C VAL A 274 23.93 20.09 13.43
N ARG A 275 25.14 20.40 13.91
CA ARG A 275 25.62 20.01 15.26
C ARG A 275 24.65 20.51 16.33
N ASP A 276 24.35 21.80 16.33
CA ASP A 276 23.54 22.44 17.37
C ASP A 276 22.10 21.89 17.37
N VAL A 277 21.49 21.78 16.20
CA VAL A 277 20.12 21.17 16.08
C VAL A 277 20.15 19.69 16.51
N PHE A 278 21.21 18.94 16.21
CA PHE A 278 21.33 17.55 16.67
C PHE A 278 21.46 17.49 18.20
N LEU A 279 22.24 18.38 18.82
CA LEU A 279 22.40 18.47 20.26
C LEU A 279 21.11 18.89 20.97
N LEU A 280 20.31 19.80 20.39
CA LEU A 280 18.96 20.07 20.90
C LEU A 280 18.08 18.80 20.90
N GLY A 281 18.25 17.94 19.90
CA GLY A 281 17.61 16.63 19.87
C GLY A 281 18.08 15.69 20.98
N VAL A 282 19.36 15.76 21.38
CA VAL A 282 19.91 15.04 22.55
C VAL A 282 19.31 15.61 23.84
N PHE A 283 19.43 16.90 24.08
CA PHE A 283 19.00 17.54 25.33
C PHE A 283 17.49 17.46 25.56
N SER A 284 16.69 17.50 24.49
CA SER A 284 15.25 17.34 24.59
C SER A 284 14.79 15.88 24.62
N ALA A 285 15.64 14.92 24.29
CA ALA A 285 15.29 13.51 24.10
C ALA A 285 14.14 13.28 23.10
N GLN A 286 13.89 14.22 22.17
CA GLN A 286 12.77 14.18 21.25
C GLN A 286 13.14 13.59 19.88
N ARG A 287 12.13 13.34 19.03
CA ARG A 287 12.35 12.89 17.63
C ARG A 287 12.71 14.08 16.75
N ILE A 288 13.38 13.84 15.62
CA ILE A 288 13.70 14.92 14.68
C ILE A 288 12.45 15.68 14.20
N SER A 289 11.31 15.02 14.06
CA SER A 289 10.03 15.69 13.75
C SER A 289 9.66 16.74 14.80
N ASP A 290 10.10 16.58 16.01
CA ASP A 290 9.76 17.43 17.14
C ASP A 290 10.86 18.46 17.39
N TYR A 291 12.12 18.03 17.59
CA TYR A 291 13.21 18.95 17.92
C TYR A 291 13.63 19.88 16.76
N SER A 292 13.38 19.51 15.50
CA SER A 292 13.66 20.41 14.35
C SER A 292 12.64 21.54 14.19
N HIS A 293 11.58 21.57 15.02
CA HIS A 293 10.54 22.59 15.00
C HIS A 293 10.43 23.36 16.32
N LEU A 294 11.44 23.23 17.19
CA LEU A 294 11.49 24.00 18.43
C LEU A 294 11.58 25.51 18.10
N SER A 295 10.98 26.30 18.94
CA SER A 295 10.93 27.75 18.85
C SER A 295 10.90 28.33 20.26
N ARG A 296 10.97 29.65 20.40
CA ARG A 296 10.90 30.34 21.70
C ARG A 296 9.73 29.88 22.58
N ASN A 297 8.59 29.57 21.99
CA ASN A 297 7.38 29.14 22.71
C ASN A 297 7.53 27.78 23.42
N ASN A 298 8.53 26.99 23.05
CA ASN A 298 8.77 25.71 23.65
C ASN A 298 9.64 25.78 24.92
N PHE A 299 10.38 26.88 25.10
CA PHE A 299 11.27 27.09 26.25
C PHE A 299 10.54 27.89 27.30
N LYS A 300 10.33 27.30 28.46
CA LYS A 300 9.53 27.85 29.56
C LYS A 300 10.24 27.63 30.88
N VAL A 301 9.75 28.34 31.89
CA VAL A 301 10.12 28.12 33.29
C VAL A 301 8.85 27.75 34.06
N THR A 302 8.91 26.69 34.85
CA THR A 302 7.79 26.30 35.72
C THR A 302 7.61 27.32 36.87
N SER A 303 6.48 27.21 37.58
CA SER A 303 6.21 28.02 38.78
C SER A 303 7.31 27.93 39.84
N ASN A 304 8.05 26.84 39.86
CA ASN A 304 9.13 26.58 40.83
C ASN A 304 10.50 26.98 40.28
N GLY A 305 10.57 27.68 39.13
CA GLY A 305 11.83 28.13 38.54
C GLY A 305 12.56 27.09 37.70
N THR A 306 12.01 25.92 37.44
CA THR A 306 12.65 24.86 36.65
C THR A 306 12.58 25.19 35.15
N PRO A 307 13.70 25.29 34.42
CA PRO A 307 13.69 25.46 32.98
C PRO A 307 13.27 24.17 32.27
N ILE A 308 12.34 24.29 31.34
CA ILE A 308 11.77 23.14 30.60
C ILE A 308 11.64 23.40 29.09
N ILE A 309 11.75 22.35 28.32
CA ILE A 309 11.33 22.32 26.92
C ILE A 309 9.96 21.63 26.87
N SER A 310 8.92 22.36 26.47
CA SER A 310 7.55 21.85 26.43
C SER A 310 7.01 21.77 25.01
N LEU A 311 6.40 20.64 24.62
CA LEU A 311 5.85 20.46 23.28
C LEU A 311 4.80 19.34 23.18
N TYR A 312 3.98 19.40 22.16
CA TYR A 312 3.18 18.27 21.71
C TYR A 312 3.94 17.49 20.64
N GLN A 313 4.15 16.19 20.86
CA GLN A 313 4.85 15.33 19.89
C GLN A 313 4.03 15.15 18.62
N GLN A 314 4.57 15.45 17.45
CA GLN A 314 3.86 15.37 16.16
C GLN A 314 3.34 13.97 15.84
N LYS A 315 4.06 12.93 16.25
CA LYS A 315 3.70 11.55 15.92
C LYS A 315 2.62 10.95 16.82
N THR A 316 2.57 11.33 18.08
CA THR A 316 1.74 10.68 19.11
C THR A 316 0.73 11.62 19.74
N GLY A 317 0.80 12.93 19.46
CA GLY A 317 -0.02 13.93 20.13
C GLY A 317 0.28 14.09 21.63
N THR A 318 1.25 13.36 22.17
CA THR A 318 1.59 13.40 23.59
C THR A 318 2.23 14.72 23.96
N TYR A 319 1.72 15.38 24.99
CA TYR A 319 2.36 16.55 25.58
C TYR A 319 3.50 16.08 26.50
N VAL A 320 4.64 16.74 26.40
CA VAL A 320 5.81 16.47 27.24
C VAL A 320 6.41 17.77 27.76
N GLU A 321 6.94 17.72 28.97
CA GLU A 321 7.75 18.74 29.59
C GLU A 321 9.09 18.12 29.96
N VAL A 322 10.16 18.58 29.33
CA VAL A 322 11.51 18.04 29.50
C VAL A 322 12.34 19.03 30.27
N PRO A 323 12.59 18.79 31.56
CA PRO A 323 13.50 19.65 32.33
C PRO A 323 14.93 19.54 31.78
N TYR A 324 15.67 20.63 31.77
CA TYR A 324 17.07 20.62 31.41
C TYR A 324 17.88 21.42 32.44
N VAL A 325 19.10 20.97 32.68
CA VAL A 325 20.09 21.63 33.55
C VAL A 325 21.39 21.97 32.78
N ASP A 326 21.45 21.52 31.53
CA ASP A 326 22.64 21.72 30.68
C ASP A 326 22.66 23.13 30.09
N ARG A 327 23.59 23.95 30.55
CA ARG A 327 23.77 25.35 30.08
C ARG A 327 23.99 25.44 28.56
N ARG A 328 24.45 24.38 27.91
CA ARG A 328 24.62 24.34 26.45
C ARG A 328 23.27 24.55 25.71
N VAL A 329 22.17 24.20 26.34
CA VAL A 329 20.82 24.50 25.78
C VAL A 329 20.63 26.00 25.70
N ASP A 330 20.91 26.74 26.78
CA ASP A 330 20.73 28.19 26.81
C ASP A 330 21.67 28.86 25.80
N LEU A 331 22.92 28.43 25.73
CA LEU A 331 23.91 28.97 24.78
C LEU A 331 23.49 28.76 23.32
N ILE A 332 22.95 27.60 22.99
CA ILE A 332 22.39 27.34 21.65
C ILE A 332 21.15 28.20 21.40
N CYS A 333 20.26 28.36 22.39
CA CYS A 333 19.08 29.23 22.28
C CYS A 333 19.48 30.70 22.03
N GLU A 334 20.43 31.20 22.78
CA GLU A 334 20.98 32.55 22.67
C GLU A 334 21.63 32.78 21.31
N LYS A 335 22.48 31.86 20.85
CA LYS A 335 23.13 31.89 19.53
C LYS A 335 22.18 32.11 18.38
N TYR A 336 21.00 31.48 18.42
CA TYR A 336 19.99 31.57 17.35
C TYR A 336 18.83 32.52 17.67
N ASP A 337 18.83 33.22 18.78
CA ASP A 337 17.65 33.97 19.28
C ASP A 337 16.38 33.13 19.21
N TYR A 338 16.46 31.84 19.54
CA TYR A 338 15.37 30.84 19.47
C TYR A 338 14.80 30.63 18.07
N LYS A 339 15.49 31.06 17.00
CA LYS A 339 15.11 30.86 15.59
C LYS A 339 16.03 29.82 14.97
N PHE A 340 15.83 28.58 15.40
CA PHE A 340 16.73 27.48 15.01
C PHE A 340 16.71 27.21 13.51
N PRO A 341 17.84 26.81 12.90
CA PRO A 341 17.92 26.42 11.50
C PRO A 341 17.00 25.21 11.21
N THR A 342 16.27 25.27 10.11
CA THR A 342 15.46 24.15 9.65
C THR A 342 16.30 23.16 8.86
N ILE A 343 16.65 22.04 9.47
CA ILE A 343 17.47 21.00 8.85
C ILE A 343 16.59 19.81 8.43
N LEU A 344 16.57 19.51 7.13
CA LEU A 344 15.87 18.35 6.64
C LEU A 344 16.50 17.06 7.15
N LYS A 345 15.68 16.08 7.52
CA LYS A 345 16.13 14.79 8.06
C LYS A 345 17.21 14.11 7.19
N ARG A 346 17.12 14.23 5.87
CA ARG A 346 18.10 13.67 4.93
C ARG A 346 19.46 14.36 5.10
N ASP A 347 19.45 15.67 5.21
CA ASP A 347 20.67 16.46 5.31
C ASP A 347 21.28 16.34 6.71
N MET A 348 20.45 16.30 7.77
CA MET A 348 20.89 15.93 9.12
C MET A 348 21.65 14.60 9.11
N ASN A 349 21.04 13.55 8.57
CA ASN A 349 21.64 12.20 8.55
C ASN A 349 22.95 12.14 7.72
N ARG A 350 23.05 12.93 6.67
CA ARG A 350 24.26 12.99 5.85
C ARG A 350 25.38 13.76 6.53
N ARG A 351 25.08 14.96 7.02
CA ARG A 351 26.08 15.87 7.56
C ARG A 351 26.58 15.43 8.91
N ILE A 352 25.75 14.93 9.80
CA ILE A 352 26.20 14.45 11.13
C ILE A 352 27.24 13.33 11.00
N LYS A 353 27.13 12.45 10.00
CA LYS A 353 28.15 11.44 9.72
C LYS A 353 29.47 12.04 9.26
N MET A 354 29.42 13.09 8.44
CA MET A 354 30.63 13.79 7.97
C MET A 354 31.30 14.55 9.12
N ILE A 355 30.53 15.16 9.99
CA ILE A 355 31.02 15.85 11.18
C ILE A 355 31.71 14.84 12.11
N LEU A 356 31.03 13.72 12.40
CA LEU A 356 31.56 12.68 13.27
C LEU A 356 32.75 11.93 12.65
N LYS A 357 32.86 11.84 11.32
CA LYS A 357 34.08 11.33 10.66
C LYS A 357 35.28 12.21 10.93
N ARG A 358 35.11 13.54 10.88
CA ARG A 358 36.17 14.48 11.22
C ARG A 358 36.48 14.41 12.72
N LEU A 359 35.47 14.31 13.57
CA LEU A 359 35.66 14.18 15.02
C LEU A 359 36.38 12.89 15.41
N ALA A 360 36.24 11.84 14.62
CA ALA A 360 36.87 10.53 14.85
C ALA A 360 38.41 10.59 14.83
N GLU A 361 38.99 11.61 14.24
CA GLU A 361 40.47 11.86 14.28
C GLU A 361 40.95 12.13 15.71
N SER A 362 40.14 12.76 16.55
CA SER A 362 40.42 13.04 17.98
C SER A 362 39.65 12.15 18.95
N VAL A 363 38.60 11.43 18.49
CA VAL A 363 37.75 10.56 19.31
C VAL A 363 37.71 9.17 18.71
N PRO A 364 38.71 8.30 19.02
CA PRO A 364 38.89 6.99 18.39
C PRO A 364 37.68 6.04 18.54
N SER A 365 36.86 6.19 19.59
CA SER A 365 35.64 5.37 19.78
C SER A 365 34.64 5.48 18.61
N LEU A 366 34.69 6.60 17.88
CA LEU A 366 33.83 6.76 16.68
C LEU A 366 34.29 5.90 15.49
N MET A 367 35.55 5.40 15.52
CA MET A 367 36.11 4.48 14.52
C MET A 367 35.84 2.99 14.85
N GLU A 368 35.26 2.70 16.01
CA GLU A 368 34.91 1.30 16.34
C GLU A 368 34.05 0.66 15.26
N LEU A 369 34.45 -0.56 14.87
CA LEU A 369 33.72 -1.34 13.88
C LEU A 369 32.52 -2.06 14.52
N ASN A 370 31.37 -1.89 13.92
CA ASN A 370 30.12 -2.48 14.40
C ASN A 370 29.50 -3.36 13.33
N GLN A 371 29.15 -4.58 13.69
CA GLN A 371 28.41 -5.48 12.82
C GLN A 371 27.03 -4.88 12.52
N THR A 372 26.66 -4.89 11.25
CA THR A 372 25.39 -4.32 10.79
C THR A 372 24.88 -5.02 9.53
N VAL A 373 23.71 -4.62 9.07
CA VAL A 373 23.19 -5.01 7.76
C VAL A 373 23.03 -3.81 6.84
N LEU A 374 23.28 -4.00 5.57
CA LEU A 374 23.10 -2.96 4.57
C LEU A 374 21.61 -2.61 4.41
N SER A 375 21.32 -1.33 4.31
CA SER A 375 20.00 -0.86 3.86
C SER A 375 19.79 -1.19 2.37
N CYS A 376 18.55 -1.16 1.89
CA CYS A 376 18.26 -1.35 0.47
C CYS A 376 19.03 -0.37 -0.44
N ILE A 377 19.32 0.85 0.04
CA ILE A 377 20.10 1.84 -0.70
C ILE A 377 21.55 1.42 -0.77
N GLU A 378 22.12 0.99 0.35
CA GLU A 378 23.52 0.54 0.45
C GLU A 378 23.73 -0.75 -0.37
N LEU A 379 22.81 -1.71 -0.31
CA LEU A 379 22.82 -2.91 -1.16
C LEU A 379 22.81 -2.57 -2.66
N ARG A 380 22.00 -1.60 -3.07
CA ARG A 380 21.97 -1.15 -4.48
C ARG A 380 23.28 -0.47 -4.88
N LYS A 381 23.86 0.32 -3.97
CA LYS A 381 25.17 0.95 -4.21
C LYS A 381 26.26 -0.10 -4.38
N GLU A 382 26.29 -1.10 -3.51
CA GLU A 382 27.25 -2.19 -3.59
C GLU A 382 27.14 -2.96 -4.91
N LYS A 383 25.92 -3.42 -5.26
CA LYS A 383 25.67 -4.09 -6.52
C LYS A 383 26.07 -3.27 -7.76
N LEU A 384 25.78 -1.95 -7.71
CA LEU A 384 26.16 -1.06 -8.81
C LEU A 384 27.68 -0.90 -8.90
N TYR A 385 28.36 -0.84 -7.75
CA TYR A 385 29.82 -0.76 -7.71
C TYR A 385 30.46 -2.05 -8.18
N GLU A 386 29.97 -3.22 -7.76
CA GLU A 386 30.39 -4.55 -8.23
C GLU A 386 30.23 -4.69 -9.75
N ASP A 387 29.11 -4.23 -10.30
CA ASP A 387 28.88 -4.23 -11.74
C ASP A 387 29.90 -3.37 -12.49
N MET A 388 30.15 -2.16 -11.96
CA MET A 388 31.18 -1.29 -12.55
C MET A 388 32.59 -1.88 -12.43
N CYS A 389 32.95 -2.54 -11.33
CA CYS A 389 34.22 -3.24 -11.20
C CYS A 389 34.36 -4.32 -12.31
N ARG A 390 33.36 -5.19 -12.47
CA ARG A 390 33.37 -6.24 -13.51
C ARG A 390 33.49 -5.66 -14.91
N ARG A 391 32.80 -4.57 -15.21
CA ARG A 391 32.85 -3.91 -16.52
C ARG A 391 34.22 -3.28 -16.79
N VAL A 392 34.82 -2.66 -15.78
CA VAL A 392 36.17 -2.10 -15.88
C VAL A 392 37.22 -3.20 -16.06
N GLU A 393 37.11 -4.30 -15.34
CA GLU A 393 37.96 -5.49 -15.50
C GLU A 393 37.83 -6.14 -16.88
N ALA A 394 36.62 -6.12 -17.45
CA ALA A 394 36.36 -6.57 -18.83
C ALA A 394 36.82 -5.57 -19.93
N GLY A 395 37.40 -4.44 -19.54
CA GLY A 395 37.86 -3.41 -20.48
C GLY A 395 36.77 -2.52 -21.05
N GLU A 396 35.54 -2.56 -20.50
CA GLU A 396 34.44 -1.71 -20.94
C GLU A 396 34.64 -0.25 -20.50
N LYS A 397 34.21 0.68 -21.37
CA LYS A 397 34.27 2.11 -21.05
C LYS A 397 33.02 2.54 -20.28
N LEU A 398 33.22 3.09 -19.09
CA LEU A 398 32.17 3.76 -18.32
C LEU A 398 31.92 5.16 -18.92
N ASP A 399 30.66 5.63 -18.87
CA ASP A 399 30.34 7.03 -19.19
C ASP A 399 30.89 8.01 -18.14
N ALA A 400 30.75 9.32 -18.36
CA ALA A 400 31.33 10.36 -17.49
C ALA A 400 30.73 10.34 -16.07
N GLU A 401 29.43 10.12 -15.94
CA GLU A 401 28.75 10.06 -14.63
C GLU A 401 29.12 8.78 -13.88
N GLN A 402 29.15 7.65 -14.57
CA GLN A 402 29.58 6.37 -14.02
C GLN A 402 31.03 6.43 -13.55
N LYS A 403 31.94 7.04 -14.32
CA LYS A 403 33.35 7.25 -13.90
C LYS A 403 33.47 8.07 -12.63
N LYS A 404 32.71 9.18 -12.53
CA LYS A 404 32.69 10.02 -11.33
C LYS A 404 32.18 9.26 -10.11
N TYR A 405 31.11 8.49 -10.29
CA TYR A 405 30.53 7.68 -9.25
C TYR A 405 31.47 6.53 -8.83
N PHE A 406 32.03 5.83 -9.81
CA PHE A 406 32.98 4.75 -9.58
C PHE A 406 34.22 5.21 -8.80
N LYS A 407 34.83 6.34 -9.22
CA LYS A 407 35.96 6.92 -8.50
C LYS A 407 35.64 7.22 -7.03
N LYS A 408 34.46 7.81 -6.78
CA LYS A 408 34.01 8.10 -5.42
C LYS A 408 33.82 6.84 -4.58
N MET A 409 33.21 5.79 -5.16
CA MET A 409 32.97 4.53 -4.45
C MET A 409 34.26 3.74 -4.24
N LYS A 410 35.20 3.83 -5.19
CA LYS A 410 36.53 3.21 -5.05
C LYS A 410 37.31 3.83 -3.88
N VAL A 411 37.33 5.16 -3.78
CA VAL A 411 37.96 5.85 -2.62
C VAL A 411 37.33 5.39 -1.32
N TYR A 412 35.99 5.28 -1.27
CA TYR A 412 35.32 4.77 -0.07
C TYR A 412 35.72 3.31 0.25
N ALA A 413 35.77 2.43 -0.76
CA ALA A 413 36.17 1.03 -0.58
C ALA A 413 37.62 0.93 -0.10
N ASP A 414 38.52 1.70 -0.69
CA ASP A 414 39.94 1.72 -0.34
C ASP A 414 40.15 2.20 1.12
N GLU A 415 39.45 3.29 1.54
CA GLU A 415 39.48 3.81 2.91
C GLU A 415 38.99 2.80 3.97
N HIS A 416 38.08 1.88 3.57
CA HIS A 416 37.42 0.97 4.48
C HIS A 416 37.88 -0.49 4.33
N ASN A 417 38.88 -0.77 3.51
CA ASN A 417 39.31 -2.13 3.14
C ASN A 417 38.11 -2.99 2.70
N GLY A 418 37.14 -2.38 1.98
CA GLY A 418 35.92 -3.01 1.56
C GLY A 418 36.08 -3.88 0.31
N SER A 419 35.42 -5.02 0.30
CA SER A 419 35.39 -5.88 -0.86
C SER A 419 33.98 -6.42 -1.08
N PRO A 420 33.32 -5.99 -2.16
CA PRO A 420 33.83 -4.99 -3.10
C PRO A 420 33.65 -3.54 -2.64
N LEU A 421 32.66 -3.20 -1.77
CA LEU A 421 32.40 -1.83 -1.32
C LEU A 421 32.42 -1.66 0.19
N TYR A 422 31.83 -2.58 0.93
CA TYR A 422 31.73 -2.52 2.39
C TYR A 422 32.62 -3.58 3.04
N MET A 423 33.24 -3.20 4.15
CA MET A 423 34.04 -4.12 4.97
C MET A 423 33.18 -5.27 5.49
N ARG A 424 33.78 -6.47 5.59
CA ARG A 424 33.15 -7.67 6.16
C ARG A 424 34.09 -8.39 7.10
N ASP A 425 33.49 -9.03 8.10
CA ASP A 425 34.21 -9.97 8.97
C ASP A 425 34.44 -11.32 8.28
N GLU A 426 35.13 -12.22 8.96
CA GLU A 426 35.43 -13.59 8.49
C GLU A 426 34.17 -14.43 8.18
N ASN A 427 33.04 -14.08 8.80
CA ASN A 427 31.74 -14.73 8.60
C ASN A 427 30.90 -14.04 7.51
N GLY A 428 31.42 -13.02 6.82
CA GLY A 428 30.75 -12.27 5.78
C GLY A 428 29.76 -11.21 6.27
N HIS A 429 29.72 -10.92 7.58
CA HIS A 429 28.88 -9.86 8.11
C HIS A 429 29.49 -8.48 7.80
N VAL A 430 28.63 -7.55 7.42
CA VAL A 430 29.05 -6.17 7.13
C VAL A 430 29.50 -5.47 8.41
N LEU A 431 30.64 -4.81 8.33
CA LEU A 431 31.17 -3.95 9.37
C LEU A 431 31.13 -2.50 8.92
N MET A 432 30.71 -1.61 9.80
CA MET A 432 30.75 -0.16 9.59
C MET A 432 31.27 0.54 10.84
N HIS A 433 31.97 1.65 10.64
CA HIS A 433 32.38 2.50 11.74
C HIS A 433 31.19 3.10 12.47
N LYS A 434 31.33 3.34 13.77
CA LYS A 434 30.28 3.93 14.61
C LYS A 434 29.72 5.21 14.01
N TYR A 435 30.56 6.13 13.54
CA TYR A 435 30.13 7.39 12.95
C TYR A 435 29.23 7.22 11.74
N GLU A 436 29.39 6.15 10.95
CA GLU A 436 28.56 5.87 9.77
C GLU A 436 27.14 5.40 10.12
N LEU A 437 26.94 4.92 11.33
CA LEU A 437 25.67 4.38 11.81
C LEU A 437 24.84 5.42 12.57
N ILE A 438 25.43 6.58 12.90
CA ILE A 438 24.75 7.68 13.58
C ILE A 438 23.78 8.38 12.63
N VAL A 439 22.56 8.59 13.09
CA VAL A 439 21.48 9.25 12.37
C VAL A 439 20.69 10.18 13.30
N SER A 440 19.83 11.01 12.78
CA SER A 440 19.00 11.94 13.57
C SER A 440 18.25 11.30 14.76
N HIS A 441 17.89 10.03 14.64
CA HIS A 441 17.21 9.30 15.74
C HIS A 441 18.17 8.87 16.84
N THR A 442 19.49 8.88 16.57
CA THR A 442 20.52 8.60 17.55
C THR A 442 20.55 9.66 18.64
N ALA A 443 20.20 10.91 18.34
CA ALA A 443 20.10 11.98 19.34
C ALA A 443 19.23 11.55 20.54
N ARG A 444 17.99 11.13 20.26
CA ARG A 444 17.06 10.64 21.30
C ARG A 444 17.56 9.37 21.98
N ARG A 445 18.20 8.46 21.24
CA ARG A 445 18.76 7.23 21.80
C ARG A 445 19.92 7.53 22.73
N SER A 446 20.82 8.45 22.35
CA SER A 446 21.93 8.90 23.21
C SER A 446 21.43 9.52 24.50
N ALA A 447 20.46 10.44 24.42
CA ALA A 447 19.84 11.04 25.59
C ALA A 447 19.34 9.97 26.58
N LEU A 448 18.50 9.06 26.11
CA LEU A 448 17.87 8.06 27.00
C LEU A 448 18.87 7.03 27.52
N THR A 449 19.85 6.59 26.69
CA THR A 449 20.87 5.65 27.15
C THR A 449 21.80 6.29 28.19
N ASN A 450 22.24 7.51 27.98
CA ASN A 450 23.08 8.22 28.93
C ASN A 450 22.35 8.52 30.23
N LEU A 451 21.09 8.98 30.18
CA LEU A 451 20.25 9.14 31.38
C LEU A 451 20.07 7.82 32.15
N TYR A 452 19.79 6.71 31.42
CA TYR A 452 19.69 5.40 32.03
C TYR A 452 21.00 4.98 32.72
N LYS A 453 22.14 5.28 32.14
CA LYS A 453 23.46 4.94 32.69
C LYS A 453 23.79 5.71 33.99
N THR A 454 23.27 6.92 34.21
CA THR A 454 23.43 7.63 35.47
C THR A 454 22.86 6.87 36.67
N GLY A 455 21.85 6.05 36.43
CA GLY A 455 21.17 5.33 37.51
C GLY A 455 20.25 6.16 38.40
N LEU A 456 20.15 7.46 38.13
CA LEU A 456 19.38 8.43 38.92
C LEU A 456 17.86 8.38 38.62
N PHE A 457 17.51 8.00 37.38
CA PHE A 457 16.14 8.05 36.90
C PHE A 457 15.57 6.64 36.74
N ASN A 458 14.30 6.46 37.13
CA ASN A 458 13.55 5.25 36.83
C ASN A 458 12.95 5.27 35.43
N ASN A 459 12.49 4.11 34.92
CA ASN A 459 11.93 4.01 33.57
C ASN A 459 10.74 4.95 33.36
N ARG A 460 9.88 5.14 34.38
CA ARG A 460 8.68 5.97 34.28
C ARG A 460 9.02 7.45 34.09
N GLU A 461 10.03 7.95 34.80
CA GLU A 461 10.54 9.33 34.66
C GLU A 461 11.14 9.54 33.27
N MET A 462 11.97 8.61 32.80
CA MET A 462 12.55 8.69 31.46
C MET A 462 11.48 8.56 30.35
N MET A 463 10.43 7.78 30.58
CA MET A 463 9.29 7.72 29.69
C MET A 463 8.50 9.03 29.66
N ALA A 464 8.35 9.71 30.80
CA ALA A 464 7.72 11.03 30.85
C ALA A 464 8.50 12.07 30.03
N ILE A 465 9.83 12.13 30.19
CA ILE A 465 10.72 12.98 29.39
C ILE A 465 10.58 12.69 27.89
N SER A 466 10.59 11.43 27.53
CA SER A 466 10.60 11.02 26.13
C SER A 466 9.20 10.88 25.50
N GLY A 467 8.12 10.88 26.28
CA GLY A 467 6.74 10.69 25.80
C GLY A 467 6.46 9.27 25.28
N HIS A 468 7.13 8.24 25.83
CA HIS A 468 6.81 6.84 25.49
C HIS A 468 5.61 6.37 26.31
N GLN A 469 4.62 5.77 25.62
CA GLN A 469 3.41 5.22 26.24
C GLN A 469 3.56 3.75 26.63
N SER A 470 4.62 3.07 26.21
CA SER A 470 4.87 1.65 26.45
C SER A 470 6.31 1.41 26.83
N GLU A 471 6.53 0.73 27.95
CA GLU A 471 7.85 0.35 28.44
C GLU A 471 8.59 -0.55 27.43
N LYS A 472 7.92 -1.52 26.86
CA LYS A 472 8.46 -2.38 25.79
C LYS A 472 9.00 -1.60 24.57
N VAL A 473 8.40 -0.45 24.27
CA VAL A 473 8.89 0.43 23.19
C VAL A 473 10.05 1.29 23.69
N PHE A 474 9.98 1.76 24.94
CA PHE A 474 11.02 2.55 25.57
C PHE A 474 12.34 1.77 25.70
N GLU A 475 12.30 0.51 26.17
CA GLU A 475 13.47 -0.37 26.34
C GLU A 475 14.30 -0.52 25.07
N LYS A 476 13.69 -0.41 23.87
CA LYS A 476 14.41 -0.46 22.61
C LYS A 476 15.40 0.71 22.42
N TYR A 477 15.22 1.79 23.18
CA TYR A 477 16.09 2.94 23.13
C TYR A 477 17.30 2.83 24.06
N ILE A 478 17.22 1.97 25.06
CA ILE A 478 18.32 1.74 26.01
C ILE A 478 19.31 0.75 25.38
N LYS A 479 20.52 1.24 25.12
CA LYS A 479 21.58 0.46 24.44
C LYS A 479 22.71 0.14 25.43
N VAL A 480 22.35 -0.58 26.49
CA VAL A 480 23.29 -1.05 27.51
C VAL A 480 23.46 -2.55 27.34
N GLY A 481 24.70 -2.99 27.24
CA GLY A 481 25.04 -4.41 27.11
C GLY A 481 24.75 -5.21 28.39
N VAL A 482 24.63 -6.53 28.28
CA VAL A 482 24.34 -7.41 29.43
C VAL A 482 25.43 -7.29 30.52
N SER A 483 26.71 -7.28 30.12
CA SER A 483 27.82 -7.11 31.04
C SER A 483 27.79 -5.74 31.74
N GLU A 484 27.58 -4.65 30.97
CA GLU A 484 27.48 -3.31 31.51
C GLU A 484 26.28 -3.16 32.46
N GLN A 485 25.19 -3.85 32.20
CA GLN A 485 24.05 -3.92 33.10
C GLN A 485 24.38 -4.66 34.40
N ALA A 486 25.14 -5.75 34.34
CA ALA A 486 25.62 -6.49 35.50
C ALA A 486 26.55 -5.64 36.36
N ASP A 487 27.52 -4.94 35.74
CA ASP A 487 28.43 -4.03 36.45
C ASP A 487 27.66 -2.92 37.21
N ARG A 488 26.64 -2.35 36.55
CA ARG A 488 25.79 -1.34 37.15
C ARG A 488 24.98 -1.85 38.32
N ILE A 489 24.46 -3.06 38.23
CA ILE A 489 23.74 -3.71 39.33
C ILE A 489 24.69 -3.95 40.49
N TYR A 490 25.89 -4.45 40.20
CA TYR A 490 26.92 -4.68 41.21
C TYR A 490 27.29 -3.39 41.95
N GLN A 491 27.56 -2.27 41.23
CA GLN A 491 27.86 -0.97 41.81
C GLN A 491 26.75 -0.50 42.78
N LYS A 492 25.47 -0.65 42.38
CA LYS A 492 24.33 -0.32 43.26
C LYS A 492 24.31 -1.16 44.50
N MET A 493 24.61 -2.46 44.40
CA MET A 493 24.69 -3.35 45.55
C MET A 493 25.77 -2.95 46.53
N GLN A 494 26.93 -2.49 45.99
CA GLN A 494 28.05 -1.98 46.83
C GLN A 494 27.67 -0.70 47.58
N VAL A 495 27.00 0.25 46.92
CA VAL A 495 26.51 1.48 47.55
C VAL A 495 25.47 1.15 48.65
N MET A 496 24.54 0.26 48.39
CA MET A 496 23.56 -0.18 49.43
C MET A 496 24.24 -0.79 50.62
N LYS A 497 25.26 -1.65 50.43
CA LYS A 497 26.03 -2.26 51.51
C LYS A 497 26.78 -1.21 52.32
N ALA A 498 27.41 -0.22 51.70
CA ALA A 498 28.10 0.84 52.37
C ALA A 498 27.16 1.74 53.20
N VAL A 499 25.96 2.01 52.73
CA VAL A 499 24.91 2.74 53.48
C VAL A 499 24.45 1.96 54.68
N ASP A 500 24.17 0.63 54.55
CA ASP A 500 23.78 -0.24 55.65
C ASP A 500 24.90 -0.33 56.74
N GLU A 501 26.16 -0.36 56.34
CA GLU A 501 27.30 -0.37 57.26
C GLU A 501 27.44 0.97 58.00
N SER A 502 27.22 2.09 57.31
CA SER A 502 27.28 3.41 57.96
C SER A 502 26.14 3.66 58.95
N GLN A 503 24.97 3.08 58.71
CA GLN A 503 23.82 3.15 59.65
C GLN A 503 23.94 2.23 60.88
N LYS A 504 24.83 1.21 60.81
CA LYS A 504 25.11 0.31 61.97
C LYS A 504 26.22 0.84 62.87
N THR A 505 26.99 1.80 62.41
CA THR A 505 28.13 2.38 63.14
C THR A 505 27.87 3.76 63.71
N GLY A 506 26.72 4.36 63.47
CA GLY A 506 26.20 5.59 64.08
C GLY A 506 25.06 5.31 65.06
#